data_73938c49eaf0eebbff480ac7f4a7259f
#
_entry.id   73938c49eaf0eebbff480ac7f4a7259f
#
_cell.length_a   1.000
_cell.length_b   1.000
_cell.length_c   1.000
_cell.angle_alpha   90.00
_cell.angle_beta   90.00
_cell.angle_gamma   90.00
#
_symmetry.space_group_name_H-M   'P 1'
#
loop_
_entity.id
_entity.type
_entity.pdbx_description
1 polymer ?
#
loop_
_entity_poly.entity_id
_entity_poly.type
_entity_poly.pdbx_seq_one_letter_code
_entity_poly.pdbx_strand_id
1 'polypeptide(L)'
;MMQPKLLDKRKQKEVQYYLPDKEMSQKLANFFALFADKTRLRVISALSISEMCVNDLACVLDTNQTTISHQLQLLRNYGLVTYTRQGKTVFYKLATAKINQVMLSGVEYLGF
;
A
#
# COMPACT_ATOMS: atom_id res chain seq x y z
N MET A 1 19.31 -16.92 -25.67
CA MET A 1 17.96 -16.82 -25.13
C MET A 1 17.36 -18.20 -24.99
N MET A 2 16.90 -18.54 -23.81
CA MET A 2 16.24 -19.84 -23.60
C MET A 2 14.83 -19.84 -24.17
N GLN A 3 14.50 -20.86 -24.93
CA GLN A 3 13.14 -21.05 -25.42
C GLN A 3 12.36 -21.92 -24.43
N PRO A 4 11.09 -21.62 -24.18
CA PRO A 4 10.25 -22.48 -23.32
C PRO A 4 10.06 -23.81 -24.02
N LYS A 5 10.53 -24.90 -23.40
CA LYS A 5 10.49 -26.24 -23.98
C LYS A 5 9.25 -27.05 -23.65
N LEU A 6 8.60 -26.71 -22.52
CA LEU A 6 7.49 -27.49 -22.00
C LEU A 6 6.13 -26.82 -22.22
N LEU A 7 6.13 -25.60 -22.75
CA LEU A 7 4.92 -24.82 -22.93
C LEU A 7 4.57 -24.75 -24.40
N ASP A 8 3.39 -25.23 -24.77
CA ASP A 8 2.94 -25.13 -26.17
C ASP A 8 2.55 -23.70 -26.53
N LYS A 9 2.35 -23.45 -27.83
CA LYS A 9 2.05 -22.11 -28.34
C LYS A 9 0.74 -21.56 -27.81
N ARG A 10 -0.27 -22.43 -27.62
CA ARG A 10 -1.57 -22.01 -27.08
C ARG A 10 -1.40 -21.48 -25.65
N LYS A 11 -0.69 -22.21 -24.83
CA LYS A 11 -0.44 -21.81 -23.44
C LYS A 11 0.41 -20.57 -23.37
N GLN A 12 1.40 -20.42 -24.24
CA GLN A 12 2.22 -19.21 -24.31
C GLN A 12 1.36 -17.98 -24.60
N LYS A 13 0.45 -18.08 -25.56
CA LYS A 13 -0.46 -16.98 -25.90
C LYS A 13 -1.39 -16.64 -24.74
N GLU A 14 -1.90 -17.67 -24.06
CA GLU A 14 -2.75 -17.47 -22.88
C GLU A 14 -2.02 -16.71 -21.79
N VAL A 15 -0.79 -17.11 -21.48
CA VAL A 15 0.03 -16.44 -20.47
C VAL A 15 0.29 -14.98 -20.90
N GLN A 16 0.68 -14.75 -22.15
CA GLN A 16 0.92 -13.41 -22.65
C GLN A 16 -0.31 -12.53 -22.58
N TYR A 17 -1.47 -13.09 -22.85
CA TYR A 17 -2.74 -12.36 -22.81
C TYR A 17 -3.06 -11.86 -21.39
N TYR A 18 -2.80 -12.67 -20.36
CA TYR A 18 -3.12 -12.33 -18.99
C TYR A 18 -2.01 -11.60 -18.23
N LEU A 19 -0.82 -11.51 -18.81
CA LEU A 19 0.25 -10.75 -18.19
C LEU A 19 -0.05 -9.24 -18.21
N PRO A 20 0.21 -8.53 -17.12
CA PRO A 20 0.13 -7.07 -17.17
C PRO A 20 1.17 -6.52 -18.13
N ASP A 21 0.80 -5.51 -18.90
CA ASP A 21 1.73 -4.82 -19.79
C ASP A 21 2.74 -3.99 -18.97
N LYS A 22 3.63 -3.28 -19.66
CA LYS A 22 4.68 -2.50 -19.00
C LYS A 22 4.12 -1.40 -18.09
N GLU A 23 3.09 -0.70 -18.56
CA GLU A 23 2.48 0.40 -17.82
C GLU A 23 1.83 -0.13 -16.54
N MET A 24 1.01 -1.17 -16.67
CA MET A 24 0.34 -1.78 -15.52
C MET A 24 1.35 -2.39 -14.55
N SER A 25 2.38 -3.07 -15.06
CA SER A 25 3.44 -3.65 -14.23
C SER A 25 4.14 -2.59 -13.39
N GLN A 26 4.43 -1.42 -13.99
CA GLN A 26 5.07 -0.33 -13.26
C GLN A 26 4.16 0.25 -12.19
N LYS A 27 2.88 0.44 -12.51
CA LYS A 27 1.90 0.96 -11.55
C LYS A 27 1.70 0.01 -10.38
N LEU A 28 1.58 -1.29 -10.66
CA LEU A 28 1.45 -2.31 -9.62
C LEU A 28 2.70 -2.36 -8.73
N ALA A 29 3.89 -2.32 -9.34
CA ALA A 29 5.14 -2.35 -8.60
C ALA A 29 5.26 -1.13 -7.68
N ASN A 30 4.91 0.06 -8.16
CA ASN A 30 4.92 1.29 -7.37
C ASN A 30 3.93 1.20 -6.21
N PHE A 31 2.75 0.67 -6.46
CA PHE A 31 1.74 0.46 -5.42
C PHE A 31 2.24 -0.49 -4.33
N PHE A 32 2.75 -1.65 -4.70
CA PHE A 32 3.25 -2.62 -3.73
C PHE A 32 4.48 -2.12 -2.98
N ALA A 33 5.30 -1.28 -3.59
CA ALA A 33 6.45 -0.69 -2.93
C ALA A 33 6.06 0.15 -1.71
N LEU A 34 4.85 0.72 -1.70
CA LEU A 34 4.36 1.48 -0.56
C LEU A 34 4.17 0.62 0.68
N PHE A 35 3.95 -0.68 0.50
CA PHE A 35 3.79 -1.63 1.59
C PHE A 35 5.13 -2.25 2.04
N ALA A 36 6.23 -1.91 1.38
CA ALA A 36 7.54 -2.53 1.63
C ALA A 36 8.37 -1.80 2.70
N ASP A 37 7.80 -0.80 3.36
CA ASP A 37 8.45 -0.05 4.43
C ASP A 37 7.73 -0.30 5.76
N LYS A 38 8.47 -0.65 6.81
CA LYS A 38 7.89 -0.99 8.11
C LYS A 38 7.04 0.14 8.69
N THR A 39 7.53 1.37 8.61
CA THR A 39 6.81 2.52 9.16
C THR A 39 5.51 2.77 8.40
N ARG A 40 5.56 2.70 7.06
CA ARG A 40 4.35 2.86 6.24
C ARG A 40 3.34 1.77 6.52
N LEU A 41 3.78 0.51 6.64
CA LEU A 41 2.89 -0.60 7.00
C LEU A 41 2.18 -0.31 8.32
N ARG A 42 2.91 0.16 9.32
CA ARG A 42 2.34 0.46 10.63
C ARG A 42 1.36 1.63 10.56
N VAL A 43 1.66 2.65 9.76
CA VAL A 43 0.75 3.79 9.55
C VAL A 43 -0.56 3.31 8.90
N ILE A 44 -0.44 2.52 7.83
CA ILE A 44 -1.61 1.95 7.13
C ILE A 44 -2.43 1.10 8.10
N SER A 45 -1.77 0.25 8.88
CA SER A 45 -2.44 -0.61 9.87
C SER A 45 -3.20 0.20 10.91
N ALA A 46 -2.57 1.24 11.45
CA ALA A 46 -3.20 2.11 12.45
C ALA A 46 -4.42 2.82 11.87
N LEU A 47 -4.31 3.36 10.66
CA LEU A 47 -5.41 4.06 10.02
C LEU A 47 -6.53 3.14 9.58
N SER A 48 -6.27 1.83 9.41
CA SER A 48 -7.32 0.86 9.13
C SER A 48 -8.23 0.65 10.35
N ILE A 49 -7.74 0.99 11.53
CA ILE A 49 -8.49 0.83 12.79
C ILE A 49 -9.24 2.12 13.14
N SER A 50 -8.61 3.27 12.95
CA SER A 50 -9.20 4.56 13.33
C SER A 50 -8.58 5.70 12.56
N GLU A 51 -9.37 6.74 12.26
CA GLU A 51 -8.83 8.03 11.84
C GLU A 51 -7.97 8.60 12.96
N MET A 52 -6.85 9.23 12.60
CA MET A 52 -5.95 9.82 13.59
C MET A 52 -5.25 11.06 13.03
N CYS A 53 -4.93 11.99 13.92
CA CYS A 53 -4.04 13.10 13.59
C CYS A 53 -2.58 12.66 13.71
N VAL A 54 -1.65 13.50 13.25
CA VAL A 54 -0.22 13.21 13.30
C VAL A 54 0.26 12.92 14.73
N ASN A 55 -0.20 13.72 15.70
CA ASN A 55 0.18 13.53 17.11
C ASN A 55 -0.19 12.15 17.62
N ASP A 56 -1.43 11.72 17.35
CA ASP A 56 -1.91 10.41 17.81
C ASP A 56 -1.15 9.28 17.13
N LEU A 57 -0.92 9.39 15.82
CA LEU A 57 -0.14 8.39 15.09
C LEU A 57 1.28 8.28 15.63
N ALA A 58 1.93 9.41 15.86
CA ALA A 58 3.29 9.45 16.40
C ALA A 58 3.34 8.77 17.77
N CYS A 59 2.36 9.04 18.61
CA CYS A 59 2.26 8.46 19.94
C CYS A 59 2.03 6.95 19.87
N VAL A 60 1.01 6.53 19.13
CA VAL A 60 0.62 5.11 19.01
C VAL A 60 1.76 4.28 18.41
N LEU A 61 2.45 4.83 17.42
CA LEU A 61 3.53 4.12 16.71
C LEU A 61 4.91 4.32 17.34
N ASP A 62 4.99 5.13 18.40
CA ASP A 62 6.26 5.47 19.06
C ASP A 62 7.30 5.97 18.03
N THR A 63 6.89 6.92 17.21
CA THR A 63 7.68 7.47 16.11
C THR A 63 7.53 8.98 16.13
N ASN A 64 8.57 9.71 15.74
CA ASN A 64 8.48 11.16 15.77
C ASN A 64 7.53 11.71 14.71
N GLN A 65 7.00 12.90 14.98
CA GLN A 65 6.00 13.54 14.13
C GLN A 65 6.50 13.85 12.72
N THR A 66 7.77 14.21 12.59
CA THR A 66 8.37 14.50 11.29
C THR A 66 8.34 13.27 10.39
N THR A 67 8.71 12.12 10.91
CA THR A 67 8.67 10.86 10.18
C THR A 67 7.24 10.51 9.77
N ILE A 68 6.29 10.63 10.71
CA ILE A 68 4.87 10.35 10.41
C ILE A 68 4.35 11.29 9.33
N SER A 69 4.66 12.58 9.43
CA SER A 69 4.22 13.58 8.44
C SER A 69 4.76 13.26 7.04
N HIS A 70 6.02 12.85 6.94
CA HIS A 70 6.63 12.46 5.66
C HIS A 70 5.95 11.23 5.07
N GLN A 71 5.65 10.23 5.91
CA GLN A 71 4.97 9.02 5.46
C GLN A 71 3.54 9.32 4.99
N LEU A 72 2.81 10.14 5.73
CA LEU A 72 1.46 10.55 5.35
C LEU A 72 1.45 11.34 4.04
N GLN A 73 2.43 12.23 3.84
CA GLN A 73 2.55 12.99 2.60
C GLN A 73 2.77 12.06 1.41
N LEU A 74 3.64 11.07 1.56
CA LEU A 74 3.91 10.08 0.51
C LEU A 74 2.66 9.26 0.21
N LEU A 75 2.00 8.73 1.24
CA LEU A 75 0.78 7.94 1.07
C LEU A 75 -0.35 8.76 0.44
N ARG A 76 -0.46 10.03 0.79
CA ARG A 76 -1.44 10.94 0.22
C ARG A 76 -1.15 11.21 -1.26
N ASN A 77 0.12 11.42 -1.62
CA ASN A 77 0.53 11.66 -3.00
C ASN A 77 0.16 10.49 -3.92
N TYR A 78 0.18 9.27 -3.38
CA TYR A 78 -0.21 8.07 -4.12
C TYR A 78 -1.67 7.69 -3.94
N GLY A 79 -2.45 8.51 -3.24
CA GLY A 79 -3.88 8.30 -3.10
C GLY A 79 -4.31 7.24 -2.10
N LEU A 80 -3.41 6.78 -1.20
CA LEU A 80 -3.74 5.77 -0.22
C LEU A 80 -4.42 6.34 1.03
N VAL A 81 -4.16 7.60 1.35
CA VAL A 81 -4.78 8.28 2.48
C VAL A 81 -5.42 9.59 2.05
N THR A 82 -6.46 9.97 2.75
CA THR A 82 -7.12 11.27 2.64
C THR A 82 -7.14 11.91 4.01
N TYR A 83 -7.60 13.14 4.08
CA TYR A 83 -7.69 13.83 5.35
C TYR A 83 -8.92 14.75 5.40
N THR A 84 -9.35 15.03 6.62
CA THR A 84 -10.36 16.05 6.90
C THR A 84 -9.81 16.98 7.97
N ARG A 85 -10.16 18.25 7.87
CA ARG A 85 -9.77 19.25 8.85
C ARG A 85 -10.95 19.53 9.80
N GLN A 86 -10.68 19.45 11.09
CA GLN A 86 -11.65 19.80 12.13
C GLN A 86 -10.97 20.85 13.01
N GLY A 87 -11.35 22.12 12.82
CA GLY A 87 -10.69 23.24 13.47
C GLY A 87 -9.23 23.35 13.02
N LYS A 88 -8.31 23.26 13.97
CA LYS A 88 -6.87 23.30 13.72
C LYS A 88 -6.27 21.93 13.54
N THR A 89 -7.04 20.88 13.72
CA THR A 89 -6.55 19.50 13.68
C THR A 89 -6.90 18.85 12.35
N VAL A 90 -5.92 18.14 11.78
CA VAL A 90 -6.09 17.38 10.54
C VAL A 90 -6.13 15.90 10.90
N PHE A 91 -7.21 15.23 10.50
CA PHE A 91 -7.39 13.80 10.72
C PHE A 91 -7.19 13.05 9.41
N TYR A 92 -6.35 12.02 9.45
CA TYR A 92 -6.05 11.17 8.29
C TYR A 92 -6.80 9.86 8.37
N LYS A 93 -7.18 9.35 7.21
CA LYS A 93 -7.84 8.05 7.09
C LYS A 93 -7.42 7.37 5.79
N LEU A 94 -7.60 6.05 5.71
CA LEU A 94 -7.39 5.33 4.45
C LEU A 94 -8.43 5.81 3.42
N ALA A 95 -7.99 5.94 2.17
CA ALA A 95 -8.88 6.36 1.07
C ALA A 95 -9.97 5.32 0.81
N THR A 96 -9.67 4.04 1.01
CA THR A 96 -10.63 2.94 0.82
C THR A 96 -10.21 1.74 1.66
N ALA A 97 -11.19 0.96 2.10
CA ALA A 97 -10.95 -0.29 2.83
C ALA A 97 -10.17 -1.32 2.01
N LYS A 98 -10.16 -1.20 0.68
CA LYS A 98 -9.42 -2.12 -0.21
C LYS A 98 -7.92 -2.11 0.07
N ILE A 99 -7.38 -0.98 0.52
CA ILE A 99 -5.95 -0.86 0.87
C ILE A 99 -5.60 -1.81 2.00
N ASN A 100 -6.44 -1.86 3.05
CA ASN A 100 -6.23 -2.75 4.16
C ASN A 100 -6.38 -4.23 3.75
N GLN A 101 -7.27 -4.53 2.82
CA GLN A 101 -7.46 -5.89 2.32
C GLN A 101 -6.20 -6.46 1.68
N VAL A 102 -5.44 -5.62 0.96
CA VAL A 102 -4.16 -6.04 0.36
C VAL A 102 -3.19 -6.46 1.48
N MET A 103 -3.09 -5.68 2.53
CA MET A 103 -2.21 -5.97 3.66
C MET A 103 -2.66 -7.23 4.40
N LEU A 104 -3.98 -7.39 4.63
CA LEU A 104 -4.52 -8.57 5.32
C LEU A 104 -4.26 -9.85 4.54
N SER A 105 -4.28 -9.81 3.22
CA SER A 105 -3.94 -10.96 2.40
C SER A 105 -2.51 -11.44 2.67
N GLY A 106 -1.58 -10.50 2.85
CA GLY A 106 -0.20 -10.81 3.23
C GLY A 106 -0.11 -11.42 4.62
N VAL A 107 -0.86 -10.87 5.56
CA VAL A 107 -0.91 -11.39 6.95
C VAL A 107 -1.40 -12.84 6.96
N GLU A 108 -2.48 -13.12 6.24
CA GLU A 108 -3.03 -14.47 6.13
C GLU A 108 -2.03 -15.44 5.49
N TYR A 109 -1.40 -15.02 4.41
CA TYR A 109 -0.42 -15.85 3.72
C TYR A 109 0.76 -16.22 4.64
N LEU A 110 1.21 -15.28 5.46
CA LEU A 110 2.31 -15.50 6.40
C LEU A 110 1.91 -16.27 7.65
N GLY A 111 0.61 -16.48 7.90
CA GLY A 111 0.11 -17.28 9.01
C GLY A 111 0.03 -16.55 10.34
N PHE A 112 -0.04 -15.23 10.29
CA PHE A 112 -0.21 -14.46 11.54
C PHE A 112 -1.65 -14.33 11.97
#